data_54e2bdd1d3dfec6b0c88c73cfc01d257
#
_entry.id   54e2bdd1d3dfec6b0c88c73cfc01d257
#
_cell.length_a   1.000
_cell.length_b   1.000
_cell.length_c   1.000
_cell.angle_alpha   90.00
_cell.angle_beta   90.00
_cell.angle_gamma   90.00
#
_symmetry.space_group_name_H-M   'P 1'
#
loop_
_entity.id
_entity.type
_entity.pdbx_description
1 polymer ?
#
loop_
_entity_poly.entity_id
_entity_poly.type
_entity_poly.pdbx_seq_one_letter_code
_entity_poly.pdbx_strand_id
1 'polypeptide(L)'
;EYEDHPSITTIPLSETLSDIHITPDEVKNILLSLDDNKATGPDNIPAKLLRCSASQICSSLCDLFNLSLKCGKIPAAWKTSNVVQIQKKGLLKVVSNYRPISLLSIVSKVFERCVYIRLIAHVSINLHHLQFGFLRGKSTTAQLLQVLQEIGEKLDKRVQTDIIYLDFAKAFDRVDHRLLVRKLKKFGIGGTLLKWFEDYLTNRHQRVTVLGKTSHSLPVLSGVPQGSILGPLLFVIYVNDLPQETSTSSIALYADDTKCYRPVRSHKDEQYLQKDLDGINNWCELWRMDLNQSKCEVLSVTRNLKLVPSSYHL
;
A
#
# COMPACT_ATOMS: atom_id res chain seq x y z
N GLU A 1 7.91 16.39 -19.55
CA GLU A 1 7.39 15.22 -20.27
C GLU A 1 8.19 14.02 -19.80
N TYR A 2 7.59 13.18 -18.96
CA TYR A 2 8.21 11.94 -18.52
C TYR A 2 7.83 10.86 -19.52
N GLU A 3 8.83 10.26 -20.16
CA GLU A 3 8.67 9.18 -21.13
C GLU A 3 7.85 8.03 -20.52
N ASP A 4 6.96 7.44 -21.31
CA ASP A 4 6.19 6.26 -20.95
C ASP A 4 7.14 5.11 -20.68
N HIS A 5 7.20 4.64 -19.44
CA HIS A 5 8.01 3.48 -19.08
C HIS A 5 7.45 2.22 -19.79
N PRO A 6 8.26 1.47 -20.57
CA PRO A 6 7.76 0.45 -21.50
C PRO A 6 7.21 -0.83 -20.85
N SER A 7 7.30 -0.98 -19.53
CA SER A 7 7.10 -2.27 -18.85
C SER A 7 5.69 -2.55 -18.32
N ILE A 8 4.69 -1.69 -18.53
CA ILE A 8 3.34 -1.96 -18.05
C ILE A 8 2.42 -2.21 -19.24
N THR A 9 2.00 -3.46 -19.39
CA THR A 9 0.96 -3.88 -20.35
C THR A 9 -0.29 -3.04 -20.16
N THR A 10 -0.74 -2.36 -21.22
CA THR A 10 -2.02 -1.65 -21.20
C THR A 10 -3.14 -2.67 -21.24
N ILE A 11 -4.05 -2.62 -20.26
CA ILE A 11 -5.26 -3.47 -20.26
C ILE A 11 -6.16 -3.03 -21.42
N PRO A 12 -6.74 -3.96 -22.19
CA PRO A 12 -7.67 -3.61 -23.26
C PRO A 12 -8.85 -2.77 -22.74
N LEU A 13 -9.31 -1.81 -23.54
CA LEU A 13 -10.43 -0.92 -23.18
C LEU A 13 -11.73 -1.64 -22.81
N SER A 14 -11.93 -2.87 -23.29
CA SER A 14 -13.06 -3.74 -22.93
C SER A 14 -13.06 -4.18 -21.47
N GLU A 15 -11.91 -4.09 -20.78
CA GLU A 15 -11.74 -4.48 -19.37
C GLU A 15 -11.59 -3.27 -18.44
N THR A 16 -11.97 -2.09 -18.89
CA THR A 16 -11.84 -0.86 -18.10
C THR A 16 -12.98 -0.72 -17.10
N LEU A 17 -12.64 -0.52 -15.82
CA LEU A 17 -13.57 -0.14 -14.76
C LEU A 17 -13.72 1.39 -14.74
N SER A 18 -14.79 1.91 -15.33
CA SER A 18 -15.01 3.36 -15.50
C SER A 18 -15.99 3.95 -14.49
N ASP A 19 -16.87 3.13 -13.94
CA ASP A 19 -17.90 3.50 -12.97
C ASP A 19 -18.17 2.37 -11.98
N ILE A 20 -18.80 2.71 -10.87
CA ILE A 20 -19.24 1.77 -9.83
C ILE A 20 -20.65 2.18 -9.44
N HIS A 21 -21.54 1.20 -9.36
CA HIS A 21 -22.87 1.36 -8.79
C HIS A 21 -22.95 0.62 -7.45
N ILE A 22 -23.40 1.33 -6.41
CA ILE A 22 -23.55 0.83 -5.04
C ILE A 22 -25.04 0.65 -4.78
N THR A 23 -25.41 -0.42 -4.04
CA THR A 23 -26.79 -0.68 -3.66
C THR A 23 -27.05 -0.39 -2.17
N PRO A 24 -28.30 -0.07 -1.78
CA PRO A 24 -28.64 0.17 -0.36
C PRO A 24 -28.32 -1.03 0.54
N ASP A 25 -28.50 -2.26 0.04
CA ASP A 25 -28.21 -3.47 0.80
C ASP A 25 -26.70 -3.64 1.07
N GLU A 26 -25.83 -3.28 0.12
CA GLU A 26 -24.38 -3.28 0.34
C GLU A 26 -24.01 -2.29 1.45
N VAL A 27 -24.54 -1.08 1.40
CA VAL A 27 -24.30 -0.06 2.42
C VAL A 27 -24.80 -0.54 3.77
N LYS A 28 -26.01 -1.09 3.83
CA LYS A 28 -26.61 -1.66 5.06
C LYS A 28 -25.74 -2.75 5.66
N ASN A 29 -25.28 -3.71 4.85
CA ASN A 29 -24.46 -4.82 5.32
C ASN A 29 -23.11 -4.35 5.87
N ILE A 30 -22.49 -3.35 5.24
CA ILE A 30 -21.24 -2.75 5.74
C ILE A 30 -21.51 -2.01 7.06
N LEU A 31 -22.57 -1.22 7.15
CA LEU A 31 -22.95 -0.52 8.39
C LEU A 31 -23.17 -1.50 9.56
N LEU A 32 -23.88 -2.60 9.32
CA LEU A 32 -24.12 -3.63 10.33
C LEU A 32 -22.86 -4.35 10.78
N SER A 33 -21.83 -4.42 9.93
CA SER A 33 -20.53 -5.04 10.23
C SER A 33 -19.55 -4.12 10.98
N LEU A 34 -19.92 -2.87 11.27
CA LEU A 34 -19.05 -1.93 11.96
C LEU A 34 -18.75 -2.38 13.41
N ASP A 35 -17.49 -2.25 13.80
CA ASP A 35 -17.04 -2.48 15.17
C ASP A 35 -17.26 -1.21 16.01
N ASP A 36 -18.06 -1.33 17.05
CA ASP A 36 -18.46 -0.24 17.95
C ASP A 36 -17.28 0.41 18.68
N ASN A 37 -16.17 -0.30 18.84
CA ASN A 37 -14.98 0.15 19.57
C ASN A 37 -14.00 0.95 18.70
N LYS A 38 -14.32 1.18 17.43
CA LYS A 38 -13.45 1.98 16.56
C LYS A 38 -13.51 3.47 16.91
N ALA A 39 -12.34 4.10 16.91
CA ALA A 39 -12.23 5.55 17.12
C ALA A 39 -12.97 6.32 16.02
N THR A 40 -13.59 7.42 16.41
CA THR A 40 -14.31 8.34 15.53
C THR A 40 -13.34 9.18 14.68
N GLY A 41 -13.83 9.66 13.55
CA GLY A 41 -13.14 10.65 12.74
C GLY A 41 -13.36 12.10 13.23
N PRO A 42 -13.00 13.09 12.40
CA PRO A 42 -13.19 14.51 12.71
C PRO A 42 -14.64 14.95 12.92
N ASP A 43 -15.59 14.18 12.38
CA ASP A 43 -17.04 14.39 12.48
C ASP A 43 -17.65 13.92 13.81
N ASN A 44 -16.86 13.18 14.61
CA ASN A 44 -17.29 12.59 15.88
C ASN A 44 -18.50 11.66 15.78
N ILE A 45 -18.80 11.10 14.60
CA ILE A 45 -19.88 10.13 14.41
C ILE A 45 -19.38 8.74 14.82
N PRO A 46 -19.92 8.12 15.90
CA PRO A 46 -19.46 6.81 16.35
C PRO A 46 -20.03 5.67 15.50
N ALA A 47 -19.27 4.59 15.36
CA ALA A 47 -19.68 3.40 14.64
C ALA A 47 -20.98 2.79 15.16
N LYS A 48 -21.17 2.80 16.48
CA LYS A 48 -22.39 2.31 17.14
C LYS A 48 -23.66 3.03 16.64
N LEU A 49 -23.61 4.37 16.48
CA LEU A 49 -24.74 5.15 15.97
C LEU A 49 -25.09 4.71 14.54
N LEU A 50 -24.07 4.63 13.66
CA LEU A 50 -24.25 4.22 12.26
C LEU A 50 -24.78 2.80 12.15
N ARG A 51 -24.30 1.88 12.97
CA ARG A 51 -24.77 0.49 13.00
C ARG A 51 -26.21 0.38 13.48
N CYS A 52 -26.58 1.08 14.56
CA CYS A 52 -27.95 1.04 15.09
C CYS A 52 -28.99 1.67 14.13
N SER A 53 -28.57 2.67 13.34
CA SER A 53 -29.45 3.35 12.37
C SER A 53 -29.31 2.81 10.94
N ALA A 54 -28.61 1.69 10.74
CA ALA A 54 -28.24 1.19 9.42
C ALA A 54 -29.43 1.07 8.45
N SER A 55 -30.55 0.53 8.91
CA SER A 55 -31.76 0.35 8.08
C SER A 55 -32.42 1.67 7.67
N GLN A 56 -32.29 2.70 8.47
CA GLN A 56 -32.90 4.02 8.23
C GLN A 56 -32.05 4.90 7.31
N ILE A 57 -30.71 4.77 7.38
CA ILE A 57 -29.79 5.67 6.67
C ILE A 57 -29.20 5.06 5.40
N CYS A 58 -29.27 3.74 5.19
CA CYS A 58 -28.58 3.06 4.09
C CYS A 58 -28.96 3.60 2.70
N SER A 59 -30.23 3.90 2.44
CA SER A 59 -30.68 4.45 1.15
C SER A 59 -30.12 5.84 0.92
N SER A 60 -30.22 6.74 1.88
CA SER A 60 -29.69 8.11 1.75
C SER A 60 -28.18 8.13 1.59
N LEU A 61 -27.45 7.27 2.31
CA LEU A 61 -26.00 7.11 2.12
C LEU A 61 -25.65 6.51 0.76
N CYS A 62 -26.43 5.55 0.29
CA CYS A 62 -26.25 4.96 -1.04
C CYS A 62 -26.41 6.01 -2.14
N ASP A 63 -27.44 6.87 -2.06
CA ASP A 63 -27.67 7.96 -3.01
C ASP A 63 -26.49 8.95 -2.99
N LEU A 64 -26.01 9.32 -1.80
CA LEU A 64 -24.85 10.21 -1.64
C LEU A 64 -23.58 9.58 -2.24
N PHE A 65 -23.33 8.30 -2.01
CA PHE A 65 -22.17 7.58 -2.53
C PHE A 65 -22.20 7.49 -4.05
N ASN A 66 -23.35 7.12 -4.63
CA ASN A 66 -23.54 7.06 -6.09
C ASN A 66 -23.43 8.45 -6.72
N LEU A 67 -23.96 9.50 -6.09
CA LEU A 67 -23.79 10.88 -6.55
C LEU A 67 -22.31 11.28 -6.54
N SER A 68 -21.56 10.96 -5.48
CA SER A 68 -20.12 11.21 -5.39
C SER A 68 -19.34 10.54 -6.53
N LEU A 69 -19.63 9.27 -6.81
CA LEU A 69 -18.99 8.52 -7.92
C LEU A 69 -19.35 9.12 -9.28
N LYS A 70 -20.62 9.45 -9.51
CA LYS A 70 -21.12 10.06 -10.73
C LYS A 70 -20.48 11.43 -10.99
N CYS A 71 -20.29 12.24 -9.96
CA CYS A 71 -19.64 13.54 -10.06
C CYS A 71 -18.10 13.46 -10.10
N GLY A 72 -17.51 12.32 -9.78
CA GLY A 72 -16.06 12.16 -9.60
C GLY A 72 -15.50 13.02 -8.46
N LYS A 73 -16.27 13.22 -7.37
CA LYS A 73 -15.94 14.12 -6.26
C LYS A 73 -16.19 13.46 -4.90
N ILE A 74 -15.26 13.66 -3.98
CA ILE A 74 -15.43 13.28 -2.57
C ILE A 74 -15.97 14.46 -1.77
N PRO A 75 -16.94 14.26 -0.86
CA PRO A 75 -17.35 15.30 0.08
C PRO A 75 -16.16 15.90 0.84
N ALA A 76 -16.05 17.24 0.85
CA ALA A 76 -14.91 17.94 1.45
C ALA A 76 -14.70 17.58 2.93
N ALA A 77 -15.78 17.33 3.68
CA ALA A 77 -15.72 16.91 5.07
C ALA A 77 -14.95 15.59 5.28
N TRP A 78 -14.88 14.70 4.28
CA TRP A 78 -14.19 13.42 4.37
C TRP A 78 -12.72 13.50 3.94
N LYS A 79 -12.26 14.64 3.49
CA LYS A 79 -10.86 14.88 3.12
C LYS A 79 -9.99 15.30 4.31
N THR A 80 -10.58 15.53 5.48
CA THR A 80 -9.84 15.87 6.70
C THR A 80 -9.67 14.64 7.59
N SER A 81 -8.50 14.48 8.18
CA SER A 81 -8.20 13.43 9.16
C SER A 81 -7.63 14.00 10.46
N ASN A 82 -7.96 13.37 11.58
CA ASN A 82 -7.25 13.56 12.84
C ASN A 82 -6.13 12.51 12.92
N VAL A 83 -4.89 12.93 13.07
CA VAL A 83 -3.74 12.03 13.20
C VAL A 83 -3.47 11.81 14.69
N VAL A 84 -3.45 10.54 15.08
CA VAL A 84 -3.01 10.09 16.41
C VAL A 84 -1.70 9.33 16.28
N GLN A 85 -0.81 9.49 17.26
CA GLN A 85 0.50 8.89 17.25
C GLN A 85 0.47 7.55 17.99
N ILE A 86 0.92 6.48 17.35
CA ILE A 86 1.15 5.19 17.99
C ILE A 86 2.65 4.96 18.07
N GLN A 87 3.18 4.79 19.29
CA GLN A 87 4.59 4.49 19.51
C GLN A 87 4.96 3.14 18.90
N LYS A 88 6.06 3.10 18.14
CA LYS A 88 6.65 1.87 17.58
C LYS A 88 7.58 1.21 18.60
N LYS A 89 8.77 1.80 18.75
CA LYS A 89 9.87 1.40 19.65
C LYS A 89 10.75 2.62 19.90
N GLY A 90 11.61 2.57 20.92
CA GLY A 90 12.59 3.59 21.21
C GLY A 90 12.09 4.68 22.17
N LEU A 91 12.83 5.79 22.24
CA LEU A 91 12.56 6.86 23.19
C LEU A 91 11.27 7.62 22.88
N LEU A 92 10.42 7.84 23.88
CA LEU A 92 9.14 8.57 23.79
C LEU A 92 9.29 10.00 23.26
N LYS A 93 10.44 10.64 23.48
CA LYS A 93 10.72 12.04 23.07
C LYS A 93 11.03 12.19 21.58
N VAL A 94 11.25 11.09 20.86
CA VAL A 94 11.66 11.11 19.45
C VAL A 94 10.46 10.91 18.55
N VAL A 95 10.08 11.93 17.81
CA VAL A 95 8.87 11.96 16.95
C VAL A 95 8.90 10.88 15.87
N SER A 96 10.08 10.54 15.31
CA SER A 96 10.24 9.49 14.30
C SER A 96 9.91 8.08 14.82
N ASN A 97 9.84 7.90 16.14
CA ASN A 97 9.47 6.63 16.78
C ASN A 97 7.94 6.39 16.82
N TYR A 98 7.16 7.27 16.21
CA TYR A 98 5.70 7.13 16.17
C TYR A 98 5.19 6.83 14.77
N ARG A 99 4.13 6.03 14.69
CA ARG A 99 3.32 5.86 13.47
C ARG A 99 2.18 6.88 13.50
N PRO A 100 2.02 7.73 12.48
CA PRO A 100 0.86 8.60 12.36
C PRO A 100 -0.33 7.79 11.83
N ILE A 101 -1.34 7.57 12.67
CA ILE A 101 -2.57 6.89 12.25
C ILE A 101 -3.66 7.93 11.98
N SER A 102 -4.18 7.93 10.77
CA SER A 102 -5.25 8.84 10.34
C SER A 102 -6.62 8.32 10.78
N LEU A 103 -7.27 9.03 11.67
CA LEU A 103 -8.67 8.81 12.02
C LEU A 103 -9.53 9.56 11.01
N LEU A 104 -10.12 8.81 10.08
CA LEU A 104 -11.04 9.29 9.05
C LEU A 104 -12.48 9.13 9.50
N SER A 105 -13.41 9.91 8.91
CA SER A 105 -14.85 9.68 9.06
C SER A 105 -15.22 8.22 8.85
N ILE A 106 -16.03 7.66 9.75
CA ILE A 106 -16.48 6.26 9.62
C ILE A 106 -17.40 6.12 8.40
N VAL A 107 -18.20 7.13 8.09
CA VAL A 107 -19.05 7.17 6.89
C VAL A 107 -18.18 7.10 5.63
N SER A 108 -17.07 7.86 5.59
CA SER A 108 -16.09 7.77 4.50
C SER A 108 -15.52 6.34 4.36
N LYS A 109 -15.20 5.68 5.47
CA LYS A 109 -14.71 4.28 5.44
C LYS A 109 -15.76 3.29 4.95
N VAL A 110 -17.03 3.50 5.25
CA VAL A 110 -18.14 2.69 4.68
C VAL A 110 -18.15 2.85 3.16
N PHE A 111 -18.06 4.08 2.66
CA PHE A 111 -17.96 4.36 1.24
C PHE A 111 -16.71 3.73 0.60
N GLU A 112 -15.54 3.94 1.20
CA GLU A 112 -14.30 3.31 0.75
C GLU A 112 -14.41 1.78 0.68
N ARG A 113 -15.16 1.14 1.59
CA ARG A 113 -15.39 -0.31 1.58
C ARG A 113 -16.21 -0.74 0.37
N CYS A 114 -17.26 0.02 0.00
CA CYS A 114 -18.04 -0.25 -1.21
C CYS A 114 -17.15 -0.16 -2.48
N VAL A 115 -16.33 0.87 -2.57
CA VAL A 115 -15.39 1.05 -3.68
C VAL A 115 -14.32 -0.05 -3.70
N TYR A 116 -13.77 -0.40 -2.52
CA TYR A 116 -12.74 -1.43 -2.36
C TYR A 116 -13.18 -2.78 -2.93
N ILE A 117 -14.42 -3.20 -2.66
CA ILE A 117 -14.95 -4.49 -3.12
C ILE A 117 -14.92 -4.60 -4.65
N ARG A 118 -15.24 -3.52 -5.36
CA ARG A 118 -15.20 -3.48 -6.83
C ARG A 118 -13.77 -3.33 -7.35
N LEU A 119 -12.98 -2.47 -6.72
CA LEU A 119 -11.60 -2.25 -7.10
C LEU A 119 -10.77 -3.52 -6.98
N ILE A 120 -10.82 -4.22 -5.83
CA ILE A 120 -10.02 -5.44 -5.63
C ILE A 120 -10.44 -6.55 -6.61
N ALA A 121 -11.73 -6.70 -6.91
CA ALA A 121 -12.22 -7.67 -7.88
C ALA A 121 -11.62 -7.41 -9.28
N HIS A 122 -11.52 -6.14 -9.67
CA HIS A 122 -10.97 -5.74 -10.96
C HIS A 122 -9.43 -5.88 -11.03
N VAL A 123 -8.71 -5.37 -10.01
CA VAL A 123 -7.25 -5.32 -10.07
C VAL A 123 -6.56 -6.65 -9.72
N SER A 124 -7.25 -7.57 -9.01
CA SER A 124 -6.65 -8.79 -8.47
C SER A 124 -5.96 -9.68 -9.51
N ILE A 125 -6.46 -9.70 -10.75
CA ILE A 125 -5.92 -10.48 -11.87
C ILE A 125 -4.51 -9.97 -12.26
N ASN A 126 -4.26 -8.66 -12.10
CA ASN A 126 -3.02 -8.00 -12.52
C ASN A 126 -2.06 -7.74 -11.35
N LEU A 127 -2.43 -8.14 -10.13
CA LEU A 127 -1.53 -8.02 -8.99
C LEU A 127 -0.45 -9.10 -9.06
N HIS A 128 0.79 -8.68 -8.81
CA HIS A 128 1.95 -9.56 -8.89
C HIS A 128 1.85 -10.68 -7.84
N HIS A 129 2.09 -11.92 -8.26
CA HIS A 129 1.93 -13.11 -7.41
C HIS A 129 2.88 -13.13 -6.20
N LEU A 130 4.02 -12.45 -6.27
CA LEU A 130 5.00 -12.32 -5.17
C LEU A 130 4.62 -11.25 -4.13
N GLN A 131 3.55 -10.48 -4.34
CA GLN A 131 3.00 -9.59 -3.31
C GLN A 131 2.09 -10.37 -2.36
N PHE A 132 2.39 -10.34 -1.06
CA PHE A 132 1.65 -11.02 0.00
C PHE A 132 0.93 -10.07 0.96
N GLY A 133 1.26 -8.78 0.96
CA GLY A 133 0.67 -7.79 1.85
C GLY A 133 -0.74 -7.38 1.46
N PHE A 134 -1.64 -7.27 2.44
CA PHE A 134 -3.01 -6.75 2.30
C PHE A 134 -3.93 -7.49 1.31
N LEU A 135 -3.57 -8.69 0.89
CA LEU A 135 -4.34 -9.49 -0.05
C LEU A 135 -5.02 -10.68 0.66
N ARG A 136 -6.27 -10.93 0.29
CA ARG A 136 -7.02 -12.08 0.83
C ARG A 136 -6.37 -13.39 0.40
N GLY A 137 -6.28 -14.34 1.33
CA GLY A 137 -5.68 -15.65 1.06
C GLY A 137 -4.16 -15.68 1.08
N LYS A 138 -3.50 -14.53 1.28
CA LYS A 138 -2.05 -14.43 1.46
C LYS A 138 -1.72 -14.03 2.90
N SER A 139 -0.56 -14.46 3.41
CA SER A 139 -0.13 -14.19 4.79
C SER A 139 1.39 -14.06 4.87
N THR A 140 1.88 -13.46 5.95
CA THR A 140 3.32 -13.40 6.28
C THR A 140 3.90 -14.80 6.41
N THR A 141 3.17 -15.74 7.02
CA THR A 141 3.58 -17.14 7.18
C THR A 141 3.77 -17.82 5.82
N ALA A 142 2.83 -17.63 4.89
CA ALA A 142 2.93 -18.21 3.55
C ALA A 142 4.14 -17.67 2.78
N GLN A 143 4.39 -16.35 2.86
CA GLN A 143 5.59 -15.75 2.25
C GLN A 143 6.88 -16.30 2.87
N LEU A 144 6.94 -16.38 4.22
CA LEU A 144 8.12 -16.90 4.90
C LEU A 144 8.38 -18.36 4.55
N LEU A 145 7.36 -19.21 4.50
CA LEU A 145 7.50 -20.61 4.10
C LEU A 145 8.07 -20.74 2.70
N GLN A 146 7.59 -19.94 1.73
CA GLN A 146 8.13 -19.93 0.38
C GLN A 146 9.61 -19.55 0.37
N VAL A 147 9.98 -18.44 1.03
CA VAL A 147 11.38 -17.97 1.09
C VAL A 147 12.28 -18.99 1.80
N LEU A 148 11.83 -19.55 2.93
CA LEU A 148 12.59 -20.54 3.68
C LEU A 148 12.77 -21.85 2.91
N GLN A 149 11.77 -22.27 2.15
CA GLN A 149 11.88 -23.46 1.28
C GLN A 149 12.97 -23.24 0.23
N GLU A 150 12.96 -22.11 -0.49
CA GLU A 150 13.96 -21.80 -1.50
C GLU A 150 15.38 -21.71 -0.91
N ILE A 151 15.55 -21.10 0.27
CA ILE A 151 16.83 -21.02 0.97
C ILE A 151 17.27 -22.40 1.44
N GLY A 152 16.36 -23.20 2.01
CA GLY A 152 16.63 -24.55 2.49
C GLY A 152 17.17 -25.46 1.40
N GLU A 153 16.56 -25.42 0.20
CA GLU A 153 17.03 -26.17 -0.96
C GLU A 153 18.47 -25.79 -1.40
N LYS A 154 18.86 -24.52 -1.20
CA LYS A 154 20.23 -24.07 -1.49
C LYS A 154 21.19 -24.49 -0.38
N LEU A 155 20.76 -24.38 0.89
CA LEU A 155 21.53 -24.85 2.04
C LEU A 155 21.86 -26.34 1.98
N ASP A 156 20.93 -27.18 1.53
CA ASP A 156 21.15 -28.64 1.39
C ASP A 156 22.18 -28.95 0.30
N LYS A 157 22.28 -28.06 -0.70
CA LYS A 157 23.31 -28.12 -1.74
C LYS A 157 24.62 -27.40 -1.38
N ARG A 158 24.76 -26.96 -0.10
CA ARG A 158 25.90 -26.17 0.41
C ARG A 158 26.17 -24.91 -0.42
N VAL A 159 25.12 -24.26 -0.90
CA VAL A 159 25.21 -22.98 -1.64
C VAL A 159 24.84 -21.87 -0.68
N GLN A 160 25.68 -20.83 -0.59
CA GLN A 160 25.38 -19.57 0.12
C GLN A 160 24.20 -18.89 -0.57
N THR A 161 23.30 -18.31 0.22
CA THR A 161 22.25 -17.42 -0.29
C THR A 161 22.38 -16.09 0.45
N ASP A 162 22.55 -15.02 -0.30
CA ASP A 162 22.53 -13.67 0.24
C ASP A 162 21.12 -13.08 0.08
N ILE A 163 20.64 -12.48 1.17
CA ILE A 163 19.31 -11.90 1.30
C ILE A 163 19.50 -10.43 1.65
N ILE A 164 18.97 -9.55 0.83
CA ILE A 164 18.95 -8.11 1.08
C ILE A 164 17.55 -7.72 1.56
N TYR A 165 17.46 -7.27 2.81
CA TYR A 165 16.24 -6.68 3.36
C TYR A 165 16.21 -5.21 3.00
N LEU A 166 15.15 -4.78 2.33
CA LEU A 166 14.96 -3.41 1.87
C LEU A 166 13.85 -2.75 2.71
N ASP A 167 14.15 -1.65 3.38
CA ASP A 167 13.20 -0.85 4.17
C ASP A 167 12.91 0.45 3.42
N PHE A 168 11.65 0.70 3.08
CA PHE A 168 11.24 1.97 2.47
C PHE A 168 11.06 3.06 3.52
N ALA A 169 11.59 4.24 3.25
CA ALA A 169 11.45 5.39 4.14
C ALA A 169 10.03 5.96 4.08
N LYS A 170 9.20 5.72 5.11
CA LYS A 170 7.81 6.21 5.19
C LYS A 170 6.99 5.85 3.95
N ALA A 171 7.01 4.59 3.55
CA ALA A 171 6.44 4.06 2.32
C ALA A 171 5.04 4.62 1.99
N PHE A 172 4.09 4.51 2.93
CA PHE A 172 2.71 4.98 2.74
C PHE A 172 2.60 6.51 2.58
N ASP A 173 3.48 7.27 3.23
CA ASP A 173 3.44 8.73 3.24
C ASP A 173 4.10 9.34 1.98
N ARG A 174 4.91 8.54 1.26
CA ARG A 174 5.67 9.00 0.09
C ARG A 174 5.02 8.71 -1.26
N VAL A 175 3.95 7.95 -1.31
CA VAL A 175 3.24 7.66 -2.56
C VAL A 175 2.90 8.97 -3.29
N ASP A 176 3.47 9.18 -4.46
CA ASP A 176 3.15 10.34 -5.30
C ASP A 176 1.76 10.17 -5.92
N HIS A 177 0.86 11.12 -5.69
CA HIS A 177 -0.53 11.05 -6.13
C HIS A 177 -0.67 10.98 -7.65
N ARG A 178 0.15 11.73 -8.41
CA ARG A 178 0.10 11.75 -9.87
C ARG A 178 0.57 10.41 -10.46
N LEU A 179 1.64 9.86 -9.90
CA LEU A 179 2.17 8.56 -10.31
C LEU A 179 1.21 7.43 -9.95
N LEU A 180 0.55 7.50 -8.78
CA LEU A 180 -0.48 6.54 -8.40
C LEU A 180 -1.67 6.56 -9.37
N VAL A 181 -2.14 7.75 -9.76
CA VAL A 181 -3.22 7.89 -10.75
C VAL A 181 -2.82 7.28 -12.10
N ARG A 182 -1.57 7.47 -12.52
CA ARG A 182 -1.04 6.80 -13.73
C ARG A 182 -1.10 5.27 -13.59
N LYS A 183 -0.71 4.72 -12.43
CA LYS A 183 -0.82 3.28 -12.18
C LYS A 183 -2.26 2.80 -12.20
N LEU A 184 -3.18 3.51 -11.54
CA LEU A 184 -4.61 3.18 -11.60
C LEU A 184 -5.12 3.13 -13.05
N LYS A 185 -4.75 4.12 -13.87
CA LYS A 185 -5.10 4.12 -15.29
C LYS A 185 -4.54 2.88 -16.02
N LYS A 186 -3.30 2.49 -15.74
CA LYS A 186 -2.68 1.29 -16.31
C LYS A 186 -3.33 -0.02 -15.82
N PHE A 187 -3.93 -0.02 -14.63
CA PHE A 187 -4.78 -1.11 -14.14
C PHE A 187 -6.20 -1.10 -14.72
N GLY A 188 -6.47 -0.28 -15.74
CA GLY A 188 -7.77 -0.22 -16.38
C GLY A 188 -8.82 0.58 -15.60
N ILE A 189 -8.42 1.43 -14.68
CA ILE A 189 -9.35 2.36 -14.02
C ILE A 189 -9.49 3.59 -14.92
N GLY A 190 -10.74 3.92 -15.27
CA GLY A 190 -11.02 5.03 -16.21
C GLY A 190 -12.23 5.87 -15.82
N GLY A 191 -12.70 6.69 -16.77
CA GLY A 191 -13.94 7.43 -16.67
C GLY A 191 -14.10 8.32 -15.45
N THR A 192 -15.29 8.31 -14.85
CA THR A 192 -15.62 9.07 -13.64
C THR A 192 -14.95 8.49 -12.41
N LEU A 193 -14.69 7.18 -12.38
CA LEU A 193 -14.02 6.53 -11.26
C LEU A 193 -12.55 6.99 -11.14
N LEU A 194 -11.83 7.14 -12.23
CA LEU A 194 -10.46 7.67 -12.19
C LEU A 194 -10.44 9.12 -11.65
N LYS A 195 -11.36 9.98 -12.10
CA LYS A 195 -11.54 11.34 -11.57
C LYS A 195 -11.86 11.33 -10.08
N TRP A 196 -12.65 10.36 -9.64
CA TRP A 196 -12.97 10.18 -8.22
C TRP A 196 -11.73 9.84 -7.41
N PHE A 197 -10.83 8.97 -7.92
CA PHE A 197 -9.55 8.67 -7.25
C PHE A 197 -8.62 9.89 -7.23
N GLU A 198 -8.55 10.67 -8.30
CA GLU A 198 -7.81 11.93 -8.33
C GLU A 198 -8.30 12.88 -7.24
N ASP A 199 -9.61 13.05 -7.12
CA ASP A 199 -10.22 13.90 -6.10
C ASP A 199 -10.09 13.30 -4.69
N TYR A 200 -10.12 11.96 -4.54
CA TYR A 200 -9.90 11.25 -3.29
C TYR A 200 -8.49 11.51 -2.72
N LEU A 201 -7.48 11.56 -3.57
CA LEU A 201 -6.09 11.76 -3.17
C LEU A 201 -5.74 13.23 -2.93
N THR A 202 -6.38 14.17 -3.63
CA THR A 202 -6.02 15.59 -3.63
C THR A 202 -6.81 16.42 -2.63
N ASN A 203 -6.25 17.61 -2.29
CA ASN A 203 -6.88 18.57 -1.37
C ASN A 203 -7.25 17.97 0.00
N ARG A 204 -6.46 17.01 0.45
CA ARG A 204 -6.62 16.42 1.78
C ARG A 204 -5.91 17.27 2.82
N HIS A 205 -6.44 17.23 4.04
CA HIS A 205 -5.88 17.93 5.18
C HIS A 205 -5.76 16.99 6.38
N GLN A 206 -4.77 17.27 7.21
CA GLN A 206 -4.58 16.55 8.47
C GLN A 206 -4.29 17.50 9.62
N ARG A 207 -4.67 17.09 10.80
CA ARG A 207 -4.35 17.77 12.05
C ARG A 207 -4.00 16.74 13.11
N VAL A 208 -3.03 17.06 13.95
CA VAL A 208 -2.54 16.14 14.98
C VAL A 208 -3.32 16.35 16.26
N THR A 209 -3.78 15.26 16.87
CA THR A 209 -4.49 15.29 18.15
C THR A 209 -3.65 14.58 19.21
N VAL A 210 -3.30 15.30 20.29
CA VAL A 210 -2.53 14.80 21.44
C VAL A 210 -3.21 15.24 22.72
N LEU A 211 -3.51 14.30 23.62
CA LEU A 211 -4.11 14.58 24.92
C LEU A 211 -5.34 15.52 24.84
N GLY A 212 -6.21 15.28 23.85
CA GLY A 212 -7.43 16.07 23.65
C GLY A 212 -7.21 17.47 23.00
N LYS A 213 -5.97 17.84 22.70
CA LYS A 213 -5.65 19.07 21.97
C LYS A 213 -5.37 18.77 20.51
N THR A 214 -5.94 19.57 19.61
CA THR A 214 -5.81 19.41 18.16
C THR A 214 -5.09 20.60 17.56
N SER A 215 -4.10 20.34 16.70
CA SER A 215 -3.37 21.37 15.97
C SER A 215 -4.24 22.04 14.90
N HIS A 216 -3.74 23.13 14.30
CA HIS A 216 -4.30 23.63 13.05
C HIS A 216 -4.11 22.61 11.94
N SER A 217 -4.91 22.75 10.88
CA SER A 217 -4.94 21.85 9.74
C SER A 217 -3.80 22.16 8.77
N LEU A 218 -3.14 21.11 8.28
CA LEU A 218 -2.10 21.21 7.24
C LEU A 218 -2.49 20.38 6.02
N PRO A 219 -2.13 20.81 4.81
CA PRO A 219 -2.38 20.04 3.59
C PRO A 219 -1.53 18.75 3.55
N VAL A 220 -2.09 17.70 2.94
CA VAL A 220 -1.40 16.43 2.63
C VAL A 220 -1.06 16.46 1.15
N LEU A 221 0.23 16.49 0.83
CA LEU A 221 0.73 16.64 -0.54
C LEU A 221 1.11 15.32 -1.20
N SER A 222 1.31 14.26 -0.40
CA SER A 222 1.67 12.92 -0.86
C SER A 222 1.13 11.86 0.11
N GLY A 223 1.23 10.62 -0.28
CA GLY A 223 0.88 9.47 0.53
C GLY A 223 -0.57 9.04 0.45
N VAL A 224 -0.80 7.84 0.95
CA VAL A 224 -2.13 7.28 1.16
C VAL A 224 -2.43 7.21 2.65
N PRO A 225 -3.66 7.57 3.12
CA PRO A 225 -3.93 7.70 4.54
C PRO A 225 -3.76 6.38 5.30
N GLN A 226 -2.84 6.34 6.26
CA GLN A 226 -2.66 5.19 7.15
C GLN A 226 -3.86 5.08 8.10
N GLY A 227 -4.85 4.26 7.75
CA GLY A 227 -6.11 4.10 8.48
C GLY A 227 -7.34 4.20 7.59
N SER A 228 -7.16 4.44 6.28
CA SER A 228 -8.20 4.27 5.26
C SER A 228 -8.38 2.79 4.87
N ILE A 229 -9.48 2.49 4.21
CA ILE A 229 -9.74 1.16 3.66
C ILE A 229 -9.04 0.97 2.31
N LEU A 230 -8.97 2.03 1.50
CA LEU A 230 -8.35 1.99 0.18
C LEU A 230 -6.82 2.10 0.23
N GLY A 231 -6.26 2.80 1.22
CA GLY A 231 -4.82 3.08 1.30
C GLY A 231 -3.92 1.85 1.10
N PRO A 232 -4.14 0.74 1.83
CA PRO A 232 -3.34 -0.47 1.65
C PRO A 232 -3.36 -1.03 0.23
N LEU A 233 -4.54 -1.08 -0.42
CA LEU A 233 -4.66 -1.56 -1.79
C LEU A 233 -4.01 -0.61 -2.79
N LEU A 234 -4.19 0.70 -2.61
CA LEU A 234 -3.56 1.72 -3.45
C LEU A 234 -2.02 1.65 -3.36
N PHE A 235 -1.49 1.36 -2.17
CA PHE A 235 -0.06 1.12 -1.99
C PHE A 235 0.40 -0.15 -2.73
N VAL A 236 -0.33 -1.26 -2.62
CA VAL A 236 -0.04 -2.51 -3.35
C VAL A 236 -0.04 -2.27 -4.86
N ILE A 237 -1.02 -1.52 -5.39
CA ILE A 237 -1.06 -1.13 -6.81
C ILE A 237 0.18 -0.30 -7.17
N TYR A 238 0.61 0.61 -6.28
CA TYR A 238 1.76 1.48 -6.53
C TYR A 238 3.06 0.71 -6.69
N VAL A 239 3.30 -0.30 -5.85
CA VAL A 239 4.54 -1.10 -5.86
C VAL A 239 4.46 -2.38 -6.71
N ASN A 240 3.38 -2.58 -7.44
CA ASN A 240 3.09 -3.85 -8.11
C ASN A 240 4.12 -4.27 -9.18
N ASP A 241 4.77 -3.33 -9.81
CA ASP A 241 5.77 -3.58 -10.86
C ASP A 241 7.21 -3.68 -10.34
N LEU A 242 7.46 -3.37 -9.06
CA LEU A 242 8.79 -3.49 -8.46
C LEU A 242 9.47 -4.86 -8.71
N PRO A 243 8.77 -6.02 -8.65
CA PRO A 243 9.41 -7.31 -8.96
C PRO A 243 9.93 -7.45 -10.38
N GLN A 244 9.51 -6.61 -11.32
CA GLN A 244 9.97 -6.67 -12.72
C GLN A 244 11.38 -6.13 -12.88
N GLU A 245 11.88 -5.37 -11.90
CA GLU A 245 13.25 -4.83 -11.89
C GLU A 245 14.31 -5.90 -11.52
N THR A 246 13.87 -7.06 -11.01
CA THR A 246 14.77 -8.18 -10.73
C THR A 246 14.71 -9.19 -11.86
N SER A 247 15.83 -9.40 -12.54
CA SER A 247 15.92 -10.31 -13.69
C SER A 247 16.57 -11.66 -13.34
N THR A 248 17.41 -11.69 -12.31
CA THR A 248 18.26 -12.83 -11.97
C THR A 248 18.14 -13.28 -10.52
N SER A 249 17.58 -12.44 -9.66
CA SER A 249 17.37 -12.71 -8.24
C SER A 249 15.89 -12.93 -7.94
N SER A 250 15.60 -13.65 -6.87
CA SER A 250 14.24 -13.78 -6.34
C SER A 250 13.88 -12.55 -5.50
N ILE A 251 12.62 -12.13 -5.57
CA ILE A 251 12.11 -11.04 -4.73
C ILE A 251 10.84 -11.50 -4.01
N ALA A 252 10.63 -11.04 -2.80
CA ALA A 252 9.41 -11.31 -2.03
C ALA A 252 8.94 -10.03 -1.34
N LEU A 253 7.65 -9.69 -1.52
CA LEU A 253 7.04 -8.47 -0.99
C LEU A 253 5.93 -8.80 0.01
N TYR A 254 5.94 -8.08 1.12
CA TYR A 254 4.82 -7.99 2.05
C TYR A 254 4.51 -6.52 2.30
N ALA A 255 3.69 -5.93 1.44
CA ALA A 255 3.48 -4.48 1.35
C ALA A 255 4.81 -3.75 1.09
N ASP A 256 5.29 -2.97 2.06
CA ASP A 256 6.57 -2.24 2.02
C ASP A 256 7.78 -3.10 2.43
N ASP A 257 7.57 -4.20 3.16
CA ASP A 257 8.65 -5.11 3.52
C ASP A 257 9.09 -5.90 2.27
N THR A 258 10.29 -5.64 1.77
CA THR A 258 10.82 -6.23 0.55
C THR A 258 12.11 -7.00 0.85
N LYS A 259 12.26 -8.19 0.24
CA LYS A 259 13.47 -9.01 0.30
C LYS A 259 13.88 -9.35 -1.11
N CYS A 260 15.13 -9.04 -1.47
CA CYS A 260 15.75 -9.49 -2.71
C CYS A 260 16.84 -10.51 -2.35
N TYR A 261 16.85 -11.69 -2.95
CA TYR A 261 17.78 -12.74 -2.56
C TYR A 261 18.22 -13.60 -3.74
N ARG A 262 19.48 -14.12 -3.65
CA ARG A 262 20.11 -14.91 -4.68
C ARG A 262 21.06 -15.94 -4.09
N PRO A 263 21.16 -17.15 -4.66
CA PRO A 263 22.27 -18.06 -4.37
C PRO A 263 23.59 -17.50 -4.91
N VAL A 264 24.63 -17.41 -4.04
CA VAL A 264 25.94 -16.84 -4.34
C VAL A 264 27.00 -17.92 -4.25
N ARG A 265 27.62 -18.26 -5.39
CA ARG A 265 28.72 -19.22 -5.49
C ARG A 265 30.04 -18.55 -5.85
N SER A 266 29.96 -17.36 -6.45
CA SER A 266 31.08 -16.61 -6.99
C SER A 266 30.83 -15.12 -6.97
N HIS A 267 31.88 -14.33 -7.15
CA HIS A 267 31.77 -12.88 -7.32
C HIS A 267 30.85 -12.48 -8.50
N LYS A 268 30.72 -13.32 -9.53
CA LYS A 268 29.78 -13.08 -10.62
C LYS A 268 28.30 -13.11 -10.14
N ASP A 269 27.97 -13.99 -9.19
CA ASP A 269 26.62 -14.05 -8.63
C ASP A 269 26.32 -12.81 -7.77
N GLU A 270 27.32 -12.30 -7.04
CA GLU A 270 27.23 -11.03 -6.32
C GLU A 270 26.93 -9.88 -7.29
N GLN A 271 27.65 -9.78 -8.42
CA GLN A 271 27.41 -8.77 -9.45
C GLN A 271 25.98 -8.84 -10.03
N TYR A 272 25.44 -10.04 -10.20
CA TYR A 272 24.05 -10.18 -10.64
C TYR A 272 23.05 -9.69 -9.61
N LEU A 273 23.27 -9.99 -8.33
CA LEU A 273 22.42 -9.46 -7.27
C LEU A 273 22.54 -7.93 -7.16
N GLN A 274 23.78 -7.39 -7.27
CA GLN A 274 23.98 -5.93 -7.30
C GLN A 274 23.24 -5.28 -8.47
N LYS A 275 23.29 -5.87 -9.67
CA LYS A 275 22.56 -5.34 -10.83
C LYS A 275 21.04 -5.29 -10.61
N ASP A 276 20.47 -6.29 -9.94
CA ASP A 276 19.04 -6.31 -9.61
C ASP A 276 18.73 -5.26 -8.51
N LEU A 277 19.66 -5.00 -7.56
CA LEU A 277 19.53 -3.92 -6.58
C LEU A 277 19.60 -2.54 -7.25
N ASP A 278 20.47 -2.36 -8.24
CA ASP A 278 20.56 -1.13 -9.04
C ASP A 278 19.23 -0.88 -9.79
N GLY A 279 18.61 -1.94 -10.33
CA GLY A 279 17.28 -1.87 -10.93
C GLY A 279 16.21 -1.42 -9.94
N ILE A 280 16.22 -1.98 -8.72
CA ILE A 280 15.30 -1.57 -7.64
C ILE A 280 15.54 -0.10 -7.27
N ASN A 281 16.80 0.35 -7.18
CA ASN A 281 17.12 1.74 -6.85
C ASN A 281 16.63 2.71 -7.95
N ASN A 282 16.85 2.37 -9.22
CA ASN A 282 16.33 3.14 -10.36
C ASN A 282 14.78 3.21 -10.32
N TRP A 283 14.11 2.10 -9.96
CA TRP A 283 12.68 2.10 -9.75
C TRP A 283 12.28 3.06 -8.63
N CYS A 284 13.01 3.06 -7.52
CA CYS A 284 12.76 3.97 -6.40
C CYS A 284 12.85 5.43 -6.83
N GLU A 285 13.86 5.82 -7.58
CA GLU A 285 14.03 7.17 -8.12
C GLU A 285 12.87 7.55 -9.03
N LEU A 286 12.51 6.67 -9.99
CA LEU A 286 11.43 6.89 -10.95
C LEU A 286 10.06 7.07 -10.25
N TRP A 287 9.78 6.26 -9.24
CA TRP A 287 8.51 6.27 -8.51
C TRP A 287 8.56 7.11 -7.23
N ARG A 288 9.63 7.90 -7.01
CA ARG A 288 9.80 8.81 -5.86
C ARG A 288 9.64 8.11 -4.51
N MET A 289 10.10 6.87 -4.46
CA MET A 289 10.21 6.11 -3.23
C MET A 289 11.66 6.12 -2.78
N ASP A 290 11.92 6.30 -1.48
CA ASP A 290 13.28 6.25 -0.96
C ASP A 290 13.47 4.99 -0.11
N LEU A 291 14.63 4.36 -0.26
CA LEU A 291 15.09 3.34 0.65
C LEU A 291 15.72 3.98 1.89
N ASN A 292 15.46 3.37 3.04
CA ASN A 292 16.12 3.76 4.29
C ASN A 292 17.41 2.94 4.45
N GLN A 293 18.50 3.40 3.84
CA GLN A 293 19.78 2.70 3.82
C GLN A 293 20.25 2.24 5.20
N SER A 294 19.99 3.04 6.26
CA SER A 294 20.39 2.70 7.64
C SER A 294 19.64 1.50 8.24
N LYS A 295 18.58 1.04 7.58
CA LYS A 295 17.77 -0.12 7.98
C LYS A 295 17.78 -1.24 6.96
N CYS A 296 18.38 -1.02 5.80
CA CYS A 296 18.62 -2.10 4.86
C CYS A 296 19.72 -2.99 5.39
N GLU A 297 19.50 -4.30 5.38
CA GLU A 297 20.41 -5.27 5.99
C GLU A 297 20.71 -6.40 5.00
N VAL A 298 21.93 -6.93 5.08
CA VAL A 298 22.38 -8.09 4.32
C VAL A 298 22.48 -9.28 5.26
N LEU A 299 21.85 -10.40 4.90
CA LEU A 299 21.96 -11.66 5.59
C LEU A 299 22.50 -12.74 4.65
N SER A 300 23.71 -13.26 4.92
CA SER A 300 24.27 -14.41 4.21
C SER A 300 23.96 -15.71 4.95
N VAL A 301 23.24 -16.62 4.30
CA VAL A 301 22.85 -17.92 4.85
C VAL A 301 23.63 -19.01 4.18
N THR A 302 24.46 -19.77 4.91
CA THR A 302 25.31 -20.83 4.38
C THR A 302 25.64 -21.89 5.42
N ARG A 303 25.98 -23.13 4.96
CA ARG A 303 26.61 -24.20 5.75
C ARG A 303 28.11 -24.32 5.48
N ASN A 304 28.66 -23.47 4.62
CA ASN A 304 30.10 -23.51 4.31
C ASN A 304 30.91 -22.82 5.42
N LEU A 305 32.07 -23.36 5.74
CA LEU A 305 32.99 -22.76 6.73
C LEU A 305 33.57 -21.42 6.27
N LYS A 306 33.66 -21.21 4.97
CA LYS A 306 34.10 -19.94 4.36
C LYS A 306 32.93 -19.33 3.60
N LEU A 307 32.60 -18.09 3.92
CA LEU A 307 31.68 -17.27 3.17
C LEU A 307 32.27 -16.89 1.80
N VAL A 308 31.45 -16.81 0.79
CA VAL A 308 31.78 -16.04 -0.42
C VAL A 308 31.71 -14.57 -0.03
N PRO A 309 32.82 -13.83 -0.08
CA PRO A 309 32.80 -12.42 0.27
C PRO A 309 31.86 -11.66 -0.67
N SER A 310 31.00 -10.82 -0.12
CA SER A 310 30.06 -10.00 -0.88
C SER A 310 29.93 -8.62 -0.24
N SER A 311 29.79 -7.60 -1.08
CA SER A 311 29.55 -6.20 -0.65
C SER A 311 28.53 -5.59 -1.58
N TYR A 312 27.40 -5.15 -1.01
CA TYR A 312 26.28 -4.59 -1.77
C TYR A 312 26.10 -3.11 -1.45
N HIS A 313 25.66 -2.34 -2.45
CA HIS A 313 25.41 -0.91 -2.36
C HIS A 313 23.96 -0.60 -2.79
N LEU A 314 23.35 0.43 -2.15
CA LEU A 314 22.00 0.93 -2.43
C LEU A 314 22.05 2.45 -2.62
#